data_93ea17cebbfad3d812b939bf4c8e7c2b
#
_entry.id   93ea17cebbfad3d812b939bf4c8e7c2b
#
_cell.length_a   1.000
_cell.length_b   1.000
_cell.length_c   1.000
_cell.angle_alpha   90.00
_cell.angle_beta   90.00
_cell.angle_gamma   90.00
#
_symmetry.space_group_name_H-M   'P 1'
#
loop_
_entity.id
_entity.type
_entity.pdbx_description
1 polymer ?
#
loop_
_entity_poly.entity_id
_entity_poly.type
_entity_poly.pdbx_seq_one_letter_code
_entity_poly.pdbx_strand_id
1 'polypeptide(L)'
;MSVANLVKGCPLFHEIYENEIVEIIADCVVASYETGDAIIKQGDSGSDISVLLSGNADIQVEKEGLIHKIATISKGDLFGEMVLINETERTASIVANESCDVLIISYDNFYSFYKKNPKVFALMVLNVTRLVTKRLKNSNTVVENLSQKIAELEGKSKAA
;
A
#
# COMPACT_ATOMS: atom_id res chain seq x y z
N MET A 1 -20.06 8.46 -9.13
CA MET A 1 -18.91 9.26 -8.64
C MET A 1 -17.72 8.88 -9.52
N SER A 2 -16.96 9.84 -10.08
CA SER A 2 -15.84 9.48 -10.96
C SER A 2 -14.67 8.89 -10.16
N VAL A 3 -13.88 7.98 -10.76
CA VAL A 3 -12.67 7.39 -10.13
C VAL A 3 -11.72 8.49 -9.67
N ALA A 4 -11.57 9.57 -10.46
CA ALA A 4 -10.74 10.72 -10.10
C ALA A 4 -11.15 11.35 -8.74
N ASN A 5 -12.43 11.41 -8.43
CA ASN A 5 -12.90 11.90 -7.13
C ASN A 5 -12.61 10.92 -5.98
N LEU A 6 -12.60 9.62 -6.26
CA LEU A 6 -12.30 8.60 -5.24
C LEU A 6 -10.83 8.60 -4.86
N VAL A 7 -9.94 8.95 -5.78
CA VAL A 7 -8.49 8.95 -5.54
C VAL A 7 -7.93 10.29 -5.06
N LYS A 8 -8.71 11.37 -5.05
CA LYS A 8 -8.26 12.71 -4.59
C LYS A 8 -7.59 12.72 -3.20
N GLY A 9 -8.00 11.84 -2.30
CA GLY A 9 -7.44 11.70 -0.95
C GLY A 9 -6.24 10.76 -0.88
N CYS A 10 -5.90 10.07 -1.96
CA CYS A 10 -4.78 9.13 -1.97
C CYS A 10 -3.44 9.90 -1.94
N PRO A 11 -2.51 9.51 -1.06
CA PRO A 11 -1.18 10.14 -0.97
C PRO A 11 -0.42 10.19 -2.29
N LEU A 12 -0.62 9.21 -3.20
CA LEU A 12 0.03 9.18 -4.50
C LEU A 12 -0.23 10.44 -5.33
N PHE A 13 -1.44 11.00 -5.24
CA PHE A 13 -1.90 12.13 -6.06
C PHE A 13 -1.75 13.49 -5.36
N HIS A 14 -1.03 13.55 -4.25
CA HIS A 14 -0.78 14.81 -3.55
C HIS A 14 -0.02 15.80 -4.44
N GLU A 15 -0.50 17.04 -4.52
CA GLU A 15 0.06 18.12 -5.37
C GLU A 15 -0.06 17.87 -6.90
N ILE A 16 -0.83 16.87 -7.34
CA ILE A 16 -1.14 16.62 -8.76
C ILE A 16 -2.50 17.21 -9.10
N TYR A 17 -2.59 17.92 -10.22
CA TYR A 17 -3.84 18.55 -10.65
C TYR A 17 -4.85 17.51 -11.14
N GLU A 18 -6.14 17.84 -11.04
CA GLU A 18 -7.24 16.93 -11.38
C GLU A 18 -7.18 16.41 -12.82
N ASN A 19 -6.86 17.28 -13.79
CA ASN A 19 -6.69 16.88 -15.17
C ASN A 19 -5.52 15.90 -15.38
N GLU A 20 -4.43 16.07 -14.61
CA GLU A 20 -3.29 15.16 -14.63
C GLU A 20 -3.64 13.81 -13.99
N ILE A 21 -4.43 13.83 -12.89
CA ILE A 21 -4.96 12.60 -12.28
C ILE A 21 -5.82 11.82 -13.28
N VAL A 22 -6.69 12.50 -14.01
CA VAL A 22 -7.53 11.87 -15.05
C VAL A 22 -6.66 11.18 -16.11
N GLU A 23 -5.56 11.81 -16.53
CA GLU A 23 -4.63 11.20 -17.49
C GLU A 23 -3.94 9.93 -16.89
N ILE A 24 -3.55 9.96 -15.61
CA ILE A 24 -2.90 8.81 -14.95
C ILE A 24 -3.86 7.63 -14.89
N ILE A 25 -5.12 7.87 -14.50
CA ILE A 25 -6.09 6.79 -14.28
C ILE A 25 -6.77 6.31 -15.57
N ALA A 26 -6.60 7.01 -16.69
CA ALA A 26 -7.25 6.66 -17.96
C ALA A 26 -6.89 5.24 -18.43
N ASP A 27 -5.67 4.81 -18.22
CA ASP A 27 -5.15 3.50 -18.60
C ASP A 27 -5.12 2.49 -17.42
N CYS A 28 -5.74 2.84 -16.28
CA CYS A 28 -5.80 1.98 -15.10
C CYS A 28 -7.03 1.09 -15.11
N VAL A 29 -6.95 -0.04 -14.41
CA VAL A 29 -8.05 -0.99 -14.27
C VAL A 29 -8.65 -0.85 -12.86
N VAL A 30 -9.98 -0.93 -12.77
CA VAL A 30 -10.68 -1.09 -11.49
C VAL A 30 -11.15 -2.54 -11.38
N ALA A 31 -10.74 -3.21 -10.31
CA ALA A 31 -11.16 -4.57 -9.98
C ALA A 31 -11.95 -4.57 -8.67
N SER A 32 -13.00 -5.39 -8.61
CA SER A 32 -13.83 -5.59 -7.41
C SER A 32 -13.52 -6.92 -6.77
N TYR A 33 -13.49 -6.94 -5.45
CA TYR A 33 -13.20 -8.10 -4.61
C TYR A 33 -14.27 -8.25 -3.54
N GLU A 34 -14.64 -9.50 -3.27
CA GLU A 34 -15.58 -9.83 -2.20
C GLU A 34 -14.83 -10.09 -0.88
N THR A 35 -15.58 -10.11 0.22
CA THR A 35 -15.03 -10.44 1.54
C THR A 35 -14.29 -11.78 1.53
N GLY A 36 -13.04 -11.78 1.96
CA GLY A 36 -12.16 -12.96 1.99
C GLY A 36 -11.31 -13.16 0.74
N ASP A 37 -11.55 -12.39 -0.33
CA ASP A 37 -10.72 -12.47 -1.52
C ASP A 37 -9.31 -11.92 -1.27
N ALA A 38 -8.31 -12.59 -1.81
CA ALA A 38 -6.94 -12.09 -1.82
C ALA A 38 -6.75 -11.09 -2.97
N ILE A 39 -6.63 -9.82 -2.63
CA ILE A 39 -6.29 -8.73 -3.59
C ILE A 39 -4.84 -8.89 -4.05
N ILE A 40 -3.94 -9.19 -3.11
CA ILE A 40 -2.54 -9.53 -3.34
C ILE A 40 -2.23 -10.78 -2.54
N LYS A 41 -1.39 -11.67 -3.07
CA LYS A 41 -0.96 -12.89 -2.41
C LYS A 41 0.52 -12.88 -2.13
N GLN A 42 0.92 -13.16 -0.89
CA GLN A 42 2.32 -13.26 -0.50
C GLN A 42 3.04 -14.32 -1.35
N GLY A 43 4.25 -13.98 -1.82
CA GLY A 43 5.06 -14.85 -2.66
C GLY A 43 4.74 -14.74 -4.16
N ASP A 44 3.60 -14.15 -4.56
CA ASP A 44 3.31 -13.93 -5.97
C ASP A 44 4.24 -12.87 -6.56
N SER A 45 4.52 -12.99 -7.86
CA SER A 45 5.17 -11.93 -8.61
C SER A 45 4.14 -10.87 -9.02
N GLY A 46 4.51 -9.60 -8.92
CA GLY A 46 3.66 -8.49 -9.33
C GLY A 46 4.48 -7.24 -9.67
N SER A 47 3.95 -6.42 -10.57
CA SER A 47 4.58 -5.17 -11.01
C SER A 47 3.63 -3.98 -10.99
N ASP A 48 2.50 -4.11 -10.30
CA ASP A 48 1.48 -3.08 -10.18
C ASP A 48 1.41 -2.53 -8.76
N ILE A 49 1.00 -1.28 -8.67
CA ILE A 49 0.61 -0.61 -7.42
C ILE A 49 -0.90 -0.42 -7.42
N SER A 50 -1.48 -0.34 -6.25
CA SER A 50 -2.93 -0.31 -6.11
C SER A 50 -3.38 0.76 -5.12
N VAL A 51 -4.59 1.32 -5.38
CA VAL A 51 -5.27 2.24 -4.47
C VAL A 51 -6.62 1.65 -4.10
N LEU A 52 -6.92 1.58 -2.81
CA LEU A 52 -8.23 1.15 -2.33
C LEU A 52 -9.24 2.26 -2.55
N LEU A 53 -10.23 2.04 -3.43
CA LEU A 53 -11.27 3.01 -3.76
C LEU A 53 -12.46 2.96 -2.79
N SER A 54 -12.79 1.75 -2.30
CA SER A 54 -13.86 1.50 -1.33
C SER A 54 -13.54 0.27 -0.49
N GLY A 55 -14.18 0.16 0.65
CA GLY A 55 -13.99 -0.94 1.58
C GLY A 55 -12.72 -0.82 2.43
N ASN A 56 -12.35 -1.93 3.07
CA ASN A 56 -11.10 -2.09 3.80
C ASN A 56 -10.56 -3.52 3.68
N ALA A 57 -9.25 -3.68 3.83
CA ALA A 57 -8.55 -4.95 3.69
C ALA A 57 -7.42 -5.09 4.71
N ASP A 58 -7.06 -6.29 5.06
CA ASP A 58 -5.98 -6.59 6.00
C ASP A 58 -4.69 -6.97 5.28
N ILE A 59 -3.60 -6.40 5.74
CA ILE A 59 -2.24 -6.83 5.39
C ILE A 59 -1.89 -7.99 6.30
N GLN A 60 -1.61 -9.14 5.71
CA GLN A 60 -1.33 -10.39 6.41
C GLN A 60 0.00 -10.98 5.93
N VAL A 61 0.78 -11.53 6.87
CA VAL A 61 2.00 -12.28 6.58
C VAL A 61 1.84 -13.68 7.14
N GLU A 62 2.05 -14.67 6.30
CA GLU A 62 2.14 -16.07 6.72
C GLU A 62 3.59 -16.40 7.08
N LYS A 63 3.80 -16.92 8.27
CA LYS A 63 5.08 -17.42 8.74
C LYS A 63 4.89 -18.69 9.55
N GLU A 64 5.59 -19.75 9.16
CA GLU A 64 5.53 -21.06 9.83
C GLU A 64 4.11 -21.64 9.94
N GLY A 65 3.27 -21.41 8.90
CA GLY A 65 1.88 -21.87 8.87
C GLY A 65 0.90 -21.02 9.71
N LEU A 66 1.36 -19.92 10.30
CA LEU A 66 0.54 -18.98 11.07
C LEU A 66 0.35 -17.68 10.29
N ILE A 67 -0.88 -17.20 10.26
CA ILE A 67 -1.23 -15.92 9.62
C ILE A 67 -1.18 -14.81 10.68
N HIS A 68 -0.36 -13.83 10.45
CA HIS A 68 -0.21 -12.65 11.30
C HIS A 68 -0.77 -11.42 10.58
N LYS A 69 -1.79 -10.81 11.14
CA LYS A 69 -2.28 -9.52 10.69
C LYS A 69 -1.29 -8.42 11.10
N ILE A 70 -0.80 -7.67 10.12
CA ILE A 70 0.18 -6.59 10.31
C ILE A 70 -0.51 -5.23 10.45
N ALA A 71 -1.48 -4.95 9.57
CA ALA A 71 -2.19 -3.69 9.52
C ALA A 71 -3.52 -3.84 8.77
N THR A 72 -4.34 -2.81 8.83
CA THR A 72 -5.51 -2.64 7.96
C THR A 72 -5.27 -1.47 7.04
N ILE A 73 -5.62 -1.62 5.77
CA ILE A 73 -5.68 -0.55 4.78
C ILE A 73 -7.14 -0.15 4.56
N SER A 74 -7.34 1.13 4.31
CA SER A 74 -8.64 1.75 4.18
C SER A 74 -8.75 2.53 2.86
N LYS A 75 -9.95 2.97 2.55
CA LYS A 75 -10.21 3.80 1.37
C LYS A 75 -9.20 4.95 1.24
N GLY A 76 -8.60 5.07 0.07
CA GLY A 76 -7.60 6.07 -0.28
C GLY A 76 -6.15 5.61 -0.04
N ASP A 77 -5.94 4.48 0.64
CA ASP A 77 -4.58 3.98 0.87
C ASP A 77 -3.99 3.38 -0.41
N LEU A 78 -2.69 3.68 -0.61
CA LEU A 78 -1.83 3.08 -1.62
C LEU A 78 -1.17 1.83 -1.05
N PHE A 79 -1.07 0.77 -1.83
CA PHE A 79 -0.37 -0.46 -1.46
C PHE A 79 0.28 -1.14 -2.68
N GLY A 80 1.17 -2.10 -2.43
CA GLY A 80 1.95 -2.77 -3.47
C GLY A 80 3.11 -1.94 -4.01
N GLU A 81 3.43 -0.81 -3.40
CA GLU A 81 4.43 0.16 -3.85
C GLU A 81 5.87 -0.35 -3.85
N MET A 82 6.16 -1.42 -3.12
CA MET A 82 7.52 -1.97 -3.03
C MET A 82 8.04 -2.44 -4.39
N VAL A 83 7.18 -2.86 -5.29
CA VAL A 83 7.53 -3.30 -6.65
C VAL A 83 8.08 -2.18 -7.53
N LEU A 84 7.84 -0.90 -7.17
CA LEU A 84 8.36 0.24 -7.93
C LEU A 84 9.87 0.41 -7.82
N ILE A 85 10.50 -0.17 -6.80
CA ILE A 85 11.92 0.06 -6.51
C ILE A 85 12.77 -1.11 -6.98
N ASN A 86 12.45 -2.33 -6.57
CA ASN A 86 13.29 -3.49 -6.90
C ASN A 86 12.64 -4.86 -6.62
N GLU A 87 11.49 -4.91 -5.96
CA GLU A 87 10.89 -6.14 -5.50
C GLU A 87 9.79 -6.57 -6.46
N THR A 88 9.94 -7.73 -7.06
CA THR A 88 8.89 -8.34 -7.88
C THR A 88 8.04 -9.32 -7.08
N GLU A 89 8.54 -9.81 -5.94
CA GLU A 89 7.83 -10.73 -5.05
C GLU A 89 7.02 -9.97 -4.00
N ARG A 90 5.76 -10.36 -3.83
CA ARG A 90 4.86 -9.77 -2.83
C ARG A 90 5.24 -10.24 -1.42
N THR A 91 5.61 -9.32 -0.55
CA THR A 91 6.08 -9.60 0.82
C THR A 91 4.95 -9.93 1.80
N ALA A 92 3.70 -9.63 1.45
CA ALA A 92 2.51 -9.86 2.26
C ALA A 92 1.30 -10.12 1.39
N SER A 93 0.30 -10.79 1.95
CA SER A 93 -1.05 -10.87 1.38
C SER A 93 -1.88 -9.66 1.79
N ILE A 94 -2.79 -9.25 0.91
CA ILE A 94 -3.82 -8.24 1.20
C ILE A 94 -5.17 -8.91 0.95
N VAL A 95 -5.96 -9.05 2.01
CA VAL A 95 -7.23 -9.78 2.01
C VAL A 95 -8.37 -8.82 2.33
N ALA A 96 -9.39 -8.82 1.49
CA ALA A 96 -10.56 -7.97 1.64
C ALA A 96 -11.37 -8.36 2.90
N ASN A 97 -11.66 -7.39 3.78
CA ASN A 97 -12.51 -7.60 4.95
C ASN A 97 -13.99 -7.40 4.64
N GLU A 98 -14.26 -6.70 3.59
CA GLU A 98 -15.58 -6.41 3.04
C GLU A 98 -15.45 -6.25 1.52
N SER A 99 -16.56 -6.03 0.80
CA SER A 99 -16.50 -5.75 -0.64
C SER A 99 -15.62 -4.52 -0.90
N CYS A 100 -14.62 -4.67 -1.77
CA CYS A 100 -13.60 -3.68 -2.08
C CYS A 100 -13.55 -3.40 -3.58
N ASP A 101 -13.41 -2.11 -3.94
CA ASP A 101 -12.98 -1.70 -5.28
C ASP A 101 -11.54 -1.20 -5.21
N VAL A 102 -10.72 -1.66 -6.15
CA VAL A 102 -9.29 -1.39 -6.19
C VAL A 102 -8.91 -0.83 -7.55
N LEU A 103 -8.27 0.34 -7.57
CA LEU A 103 -7.62 0.87 -8.76
C LEU A 103 -6.23 0.27 -8.88
N ILE A 104 -5.96 -0.37 -10.02
CA ILE A 104 -4.67 -1.02 -10.32
C ILE A 104 -3.93 -0.17 -11.34
N ILE A 105 -2.73 0.26 -10.99
CA ILE A 105 -1.82 1.05 -11.81
C ILE A 105 -0.63 0.17 -12.17
N SER A 106 -0.53 -0.24 -13.43
CA SER A 106 0.60 -1.06 -13.88
C SER A 106 1.92 -0.27 -13.82
N TYR A 107 3.03 -0.98 -13.67
CA TYR A 107 4.37 -0.37 -13.74
C TYR A 107 4.57 0.41 -15.04
N ASP A 108 4.14 -0.15 -16.17
CA ASP A 108 4.29 0.49 -17.48
C ASP A 108 3.50 1.80 -17.56
N ASN A 109 2.26 1.82 -17.01
CA ASN A 109 1.49 3.05 -16.95
C ASN A 109 2.18 4.08 -16.05
N PHE A 110 2.57 3.70 -14.84
CA PHE A 110 3.29 4.57 -13.91
C PHE A 110 4.56 5.14 -14.55
N TYR A 111 5.40 4.27 -15.15
CA TYR A 111 6.66 4.66 -15.75
C TYR A 111 6.51 5.45 -17.05
N SER A 112 5.39 5.29 -17.77
CA SER A 112 5.12 6.06 -19.00
C SER A 112 5.15 7.56 -18.77
N PHE A 113 4.79 8.02 -17.57
CA PHE A 113 4.80 9.44 -17.18
C PHE A 113 6.21 10.02 -17.09
N TYR A 114 7.25 9.20 -16.95
CA TYR A 114 8.63 9.68 -17.08
C TYR A 114 8.88 10.43 -18.39
N LYS A 115 8.24 9.99 -19.48
CA LYS A 115 8.34 10.63 -20.81
C LYS A 115 7.19 11.59 -21.09
N LYS A 116 5.96 11.23 -20.72
CA LYS A 116 4.75 12.02 -21.03
C LYS A 116 4.71 13.32 -20.23
N ASN A 117 4.94 13.26 -18.94
CA ASN A 117 4.93 14.39 -18.02
C ASN A 117 5.94 14.17 -16.87
N PRO A 118 7.22 14.51 -17.07
CA PRO A 118 8.28 14.27 -16.07
C PRO A 118 8.01 14.93 -14.71
N LYS A 119 7.29 16.07 -14.69
CA LYS A 119 6.91 16.75 -13.44
C LYS A 119 5.93 15.88 -12.64
N VAL A 120 4.89 15.35 -13.29
CA VAL A 120 3.92 14.45 -12.65
C VAL A 120 4.60 13.18 -12.18
N PHE A 121 5.47 12.59 -13.01
CA PHE A 121 6.26 11.43 -12.61
C PHE A 121 7.08 11.69 -11.35
N ALA A 122 7.80 12.83 -11.29
CA ALA A 122 8.59 13.20 -10.13
C ALA A 122 7.73 13.39 -8.88
N LEU A 123 6.53 13.99 -9.01
CA LEU A 123 5.59 14.13 -7.89
C LEU A 123 5.09 12.77 -7.41
N MET A 124 4.72 11.86 -8.31
CA MET A 124 4.31 10.49 -7.92
C MET A 124 5.42 9.76 -7.16
N VAL A 125 6.66 9.80 -7.65
CA VAL A 125 7.82 9.18 -6.97
C VAL A 125 8.04 9.81 -5.60
N LEU A 126 7.99 11.14 -5.49
CA LEU A 126 8.14 11.85 -4.22
C LEU A 126 7.02 11.46 -3.23
N ASN A 127 5.79 11.34 -3.71
CA ASN A 127 4.65 10.97 -2.89
C ASN A 127 4.74 9.51 -2.37
N VAL A 128 5.20 8.59 -3.22
CA VAL A 128 5.51 7.21 -2.78
C VAL A 128 6.62 7.23 -1.73
N THR A 129 7.68 8.00 -1.93
CA THR A 129 8.79 8.14 -0.96
C THR A 129 8.29 8.69 0.39
N ARG A 130 7.43 9.71 0.38
CA ARG A 130 6.79 10.27 1.59
C ARG A 130 5.98 9.20 2.33
N LEU A 131 5.20 8.41 1.60
CA LEU A 131 4.40 7.32 2.15
C LEU A 131 5.27 6.25 2.82
N VAL A 132 6.28 5.74 2.10
CA VAL A 132 7.21 4.72 2.62
C VAL A 132 7.96 5.22 3.85
N THR A 133 8.43 6.48 3.83
CA THR A 133 9.07 7.11 4.98
C THR A 133 8.15 7.18 6.20
N LYS A 134 6.87 7.53 6.01
CA LYS A 134 5.86 7.54 7.08
C LYS A 134 5.63 6.14 7.65
N ARG A 135 5.52 5.13 6.78
CA ARG A 135 5.36 3.72 7.20
C ARG A 135 6.57 3.23 7.99
N LEU A 136 7.78 3.55 7.53
CA LEU A 136 9.02 3.21 8.23
C LEU A 136 9.08 3.83 9.63
N LYS A 137 8.74 5.12 9.77
CA LYS A 137 8.67 5.77 11.09
C LYS A 137 7.70 5.07 12.02
N ASN A 138 6.50 4.73 11.53
CA ASN A 138 5.51 4.01 12.33
C ASN A 138 6.03 2.64 12.76
N SER A 139 6.68 1.90 11.86
CA SER A 139 7.28 0.59 12.17
C SER A 139 8.37 0.71 13.23
N ASN A 140 9.23 1.72 13.15
CA ASN A 140 10.25 1.97 14.16
C ASN A 140 9.64 2.23 15.54
N THR A 141 8.57 3.03 15.62
CA THR A 141 7.86 3.26 16.90
C THR A 141 7.27 1.97 17.47
N VAL A 142 6.72 1.10 16.62
CA VAL A 142 6.24 -0.23 17.07
C VAL A 142 7.39 -1.08 17.61
N VAL A 143 8.53 -1.11 16.93
CA VAL A 143 9.72 -1.85 17.37
C VAL A 143 10.24 -1.31 18.72
N GLU A 144 10.32 0.01 18.90
CA GLU A 144 10.71 0.65 20.15
C GLU A 144 9.79 0.25 21.31
N ASN A 145 8.46 0.33 21.09
CA ASN A 145 7.47 -0.06 22.09
C ASN A 145 7.55 -1.55 22.47
N LEU A 146 7.77 -2.43 21.50
CA LEU A 146 7.94 -3.86 21.73
C LEU A 146 9.23 -4.15 22.50
N SER A 147 10.34 -3.50 22.15
CA SER A 147 11.62 -3.64 22.84
C SER A 147 11.53 -3.21 24.31
N GLN A 148 10.83 -2.11 24.58
CA GLN A 148 10.58 -1.65 25.95
C GLN A 148 9.73 -2.66 26.73
N LYS A 149 8.64 -3.19 26.13
CA LYS A 149 7.82 -4.23 26.76
C LYS A 149 8.58 -5.49 27.10
N ILE A 150 9.46 -5.93 26.19
CA ILE A 150 10.32 -7.11 26.43
C ILE A 150 11.25 -6.85 27.63
N ALA A 151 11.92 -5.70 27.68
CA ALA A 151 12.80 -5.34 28.78
C ALA A 151 12.07 -5.30 30.15
N GLU A 152 10.83 -4.77 30.17
CA GLU A 152 10.00 -4.75 31.38
C GLU A 152 9.60 -6.15 31.85
N LEU A 153 9.30 -7.08 30.93
CA LEU A 153 8.95 -8.46 31.24
C LEU A 153 10.18 -9.24 31.77
N GLU A 154 11.34 -9.06 31.15
CA GLU A 154 12.59 -9.66 31.57
C GLU A 154 13.04 -9.14 32.94
N GLY A 155 12.85 -7.84 33.22
CA GLY A 155 13.13 -7.23 34.51
C GLY A 155 12.27 -7.81 35.66
N LYS A 156 10.98 -8.04 35.38
CA LYS A 156 10.04 -8.67 36.32
C LYS A 156 10.37 -10.15 36.58
N SER A 157 10.82 -10.87 35.56
CA SER A 157 11.20 -12.29 35.69
C SER A 157 12.48 -12.51 36.54
N LYS A 158 13.38 -11.50 36.60
CA LYS A 158 14.60 -11.56 37.44
C LYS A 158 14.36 -11.14 38.88
N ALA A 159 13.20 -10.52 39.19
CA ALA A 159 12.85 -10.03 40.54
C ALA A 159 11.89 -10.97 41.28
N ALA A 160 11.45 -12.06 40.69
CA ALA A 160 10.62 -13.12 41.26
C ALA A 160 11.44 -14.39 41.51
#